data_c1cdc2c0b961b60990e9879f2e4979fd
#
_entry.id   c1cdc2c0b961b60990e9879f2e4979fd
#
_cell.length_a   1.000
_cell.length_b   1.000
_cell.length_c   1.000
_cell.angle_alpha   90.00
_cell.angle_beta   90.00
_cell.angle_gamma   90.00
#
_symmetry.space_group_name_H-M   'P 1'
#
loop_
_entity.id
_entity.type
_entity.pdbx_description
1 polymer ?
#
loop_
_entity_poly.entity_id
_entity_poly.type
_entity_poly.pdbx_seq_one_letter_code
_entity_poly.pdbx_strand_id
1 'polypeptide(L)'
;EYQKSLKNDGNRIYQVFKETANPKHPITKFGMGNRTTLQDSDGKSEQLYQDLLRFYQTHYSANMMKLVLLGIEPLDQLEQYLAKYFSKIVNKQLKTEKITEPLINAKLPRLISVKPIKQVRRLKVMFKIPSQTPHLKYKPRQVISSLIGDEGPGSLLSYLKSQGWVTGLTSGTGMKTHDHALYEIGIGLTKNGVNHVNDIMESMFSYINLIQADQNRQRYYREMAKLAAVEFQFQEKTEPIWYVKKLASNLQLVDVEDVLTLPWAYEKYRLDLENNILQYLKPEFMQLVLIAETVKTNLKEKWYQTEYAINKIDDKVIYRWN
;
A
#
# COMPACT_ATOMS: atom_id res chain seq x y z
N GLU A 1 23.17 -2.55 -6.34
CA GLU A 1 21.78 -2.03 -6.42
C GLU A 1 21.59 -0.74 -5.63
N TYR A 2 22.04 -0.67 -4.36
CA TYR A 2 21.91 0.53 -3.52
C TYR A 2 22.45 1.80 -4.22
N GLN A 3 23.64 1.75 -4.82
CA GLN A 3 24.23 2.89 -5.53
C GLN A 3 23.35 3.41 -6.70
N LYS A 4 22.69 2.51 -7.42
CA LYS A 4 21.74 2.88 -8.49
C LYS A 4 20.49 3.57 -7.94
N SER A 5 20.13 3.26 -6.70
CA SER A 5 18.92 3.77 -6.03
C SER A 5 19.10 5.14 -5.39
N LEU A 6 20.32 5.61 -5.17
CA LEU A 6 20.62 6.86 -4.44
C LEU A 6 19.93 8.10 -5.05
N LYS A 7 19.75 8.12 -6.38
CA LYS A 7 19.09 9.22 -7.12
C LYS A 7 17.65 8.92 -7.51
N ASN A 8 17.06 7.83 -6.99
CA ASN A 8 15.67 7.47 -7.27
C ASN A 8 14.75 8.08 -6.20
N ASP A 9 13.93 9.06 -6.59
CA ASP A 9 13.03 9.75 -5.66
C ASP A 9 12.00 8.82 -5.02
N GLY A 10 11.55 7.75 -5.70
CA GLY A 10 10.66 6.77 -5.12
C GLY A 10 11.27 6.07 -3.90
N ASN A 11 12.51 5.60 -4.02
CA ASN A 11 13.25 4.96 -2.92
C ASN A 11 13.56 5.97 -1.80
N ARG A 12 13.92 7.19 -2.15
CA ARG A 12 14.21 8.29 -1.22
C ARG A 12 13.00 8.65 -0.38
N ILE A 13 11.86 8.88 -1.01
CA ILE A 13 10.58 9.21 -0.35
C ILE A 13 10.11 8.03 0.50
N TYR A 14 10.23 6.81 0.00
CA TYR A 14 9.88 5.61 0.75
C TYR A 14 10.75 5.44 2.01
N GLN A 15 12.04 5.78 1.93
CA GLN A 15 12.91 5.70 3.10
C GLN A 15 12.58 6.77 4.14
N VAL A 16 12.17 7.98 3.74
CA VAL A 16 11.62 8.99 4.68
C VAL A 16 10.35 8.45 5.37
N PHE A 17 9.47 7.77 4.62
CA PHE A 17 8.31 7.12 5.25
C PHE A 17 8.74 6.09 6.31
N LYS A 18 9.74 5.25 6.03
CA LYS A 18 10.29 4.27 6.98
C LYS A 18 10.92 4.93 8.20
N GLU A 19 11.69 6.00 8.00
CA GLU A 19 12.33 6.79 9.07
C GLU A 19 11.28 7.43 10.00
N THR A 20 10.16 7.86 9.44
CA THR A 20 9.07 8.53 10.18
C THR A 20 7.98 7.57 10.67
N ALA A 21 8.09 6.27 10.38
CA ALA A 21 7.19 5.23 10.85
C ALA A 21 7.35 4.96 12.35
N ASN A 22 6.51 4.09 12.90
CA ASN A 22 6.65 3.62 14.27
C ASN A 22 8.02 2.92 14.46
N PRO A 23 8.90 3.41 15.35
CA PRO A 23 10.24 2.84 15.54
C PRO A 23 10.23 1.37 16.01
N LYS A 24 9.14 0.92 16.62
CA LYS A 24 8.98 -0.49 17.01
C LYS A 24 8.55 -1.39 15.86
N HIS A 25 8.03 -0.83 14.77
CA HIS A 25 7.57 -1.61 13.63
C HIS A 25 8.77 -2.05 12.75
N PRO A 26 8.84 -3.33 12.30
CA PRO A 26 9.95 -3.84 11.47
C PRO A 26 10.16 -3.08 10.16
N ILE A 27 9.18 -2.32 9.68
CA ILE A 27 9.28 -1.51 8.46
C ILE A 27 10.44 -0.52 8.51
N THR A 28 10.83 -0.06 9.68
CA THR A 28 11.92 0.91 9.86
C THR A 28 13.29 0.37 9.47
N LYS A 29 13.45 -0.96 9.41
CA LYS A 29 14.71 -1.60 9.02
C LYS A 29 15.08 -1.25 7.58
N PHE A 30 16.36 -0.97 7.33
CA PHE A 30 16.87 -0.69 5.98
C PHE A 30 16.81 -1.95 5.11
N GLY A 31 15.92 -1.98 4.13
CA GLY A 31 15.61 -3.19 3.35
C GLY A 31 16.46 -3.40 2.09
N MET A 32 17.12 -2.34 1.58
CA MET A 32 17.96 -2.46 0.38
C MET A 32 19.29 -3.17 0.69
N GLY A 33 19.86 -2.91 1.86
CA GLY A 33 21.20 -3.32 2.23
C GLY A 33 22.30 -2.55 1.48
N ASN A 34 23.47 -2.49 2.08
CA ASN A 34 24.68 -1.96 1.46
C ASN A 34 25.91 -2.61 2.13
N ARG A 35 27.12 -2.27 1.67
CA ARG A 35 28.34 -2.87 2.20
C ARG A 35 28.44 -2.70 3.72
N THR A 36 28.07 -1.56 4.26
CA THR A 36 28.13 -1.27 5.71
C THR A 36 27.18 -2.15 6.52
N THR A 37 26.02 -2.54 5.94
CA THR A 37 24.99 -3.34 6.63
C THR A 37 25.07 -4.84 6.33
N LEU A 38 25.87 -5.25 5.36
CA LEU A 38 25.97 -6.63 4.88
C LEU A 38 27.38 -7.24 5.05
N GLN A 39 28.21 -6.66 5.91
CA GLN A 39 29.50 -7.21 6.30
C GLN A 39 29.70 -7.06 7.80
N ASP A 40 30.49 -7.94 8.40
CA ASP A 40 30.88 -7.89 9.80
C ASP A 40 31.91 -6.78 10.04
N SER A 41 32.20 -6.48 11.30
CA SER A 41 33.17 -5.44 11.71
C SER A 41 34.58 -5.71 11.21
N ASP A 42 34.93 -6.97 10.97
CA ASP A 42 36.23 -7.40 10.41
C ASP A 42 36.26 -7.43 8.87
N GLY A 43 35.16 -6.97 8.21
CA GLY A 43 35.03 -6.95 6.75
C GLY A 43 34.70 -8.31 6.10
N LYS A 44 34.51 -9.36 6.90
CA LYS A 44 34.02 -10.68 6.47
C LYS A 44 32.49 -10.69 6.46
N SER A 45 31.91 -11.85 6.26
CA SER A 45 30.44 -12.01 6.28
C SER A 45 30.04 -13.30 6.98
N GLU A 46 30.87 -13.80 7.88
CA GLU A 46 30.62 -15.08 8.56
C GLU A 46 29.42 -14.98 9.50
N GLN A 47 29.36 -13.91 10.32
CA GLN A 47 28.23 -13.69 11.21
C GLN A 47 26.94 -13.52 10.42
N LEU A 48 26.98 -12.74 9.33
CA LEU A 48 25.83 -12.58 8.44
C LEU A 48 25.35 -13.91 7.86
N TYR A 49 26.29 -14.77 7.46
CA TYR A 49 25.96 -16.11 6.95
C TYR A 49 25.26 -16.96 8.02
N GLN A 50 25.77 -16.98 9.24
CA GLN A 50 25.15 -17.70 10.36
C GLN A 50 23.76 -17.11 10.71
N ASP A 51 23.59 -15.80 10.65
CA ASP A 51 22.31 -15.15 10.88
C ASP A 51 21.29 -15.48 9.77
N LEU A 52 21.72 -15.57 8.51
CA LEU A 52 20.87 -16.01 7.41
C LEU A 52 20.44 -17.48 7.56
N LEU A 53 21.36 -18.37 7.96
CA LEU A 53 21.02 -19.76 8.24
C LEU A 53 20.01 -19.86 9.39
N ARG A 54 20.23 -19.12 10.47
CA ARG A 54 19.29 -19.08 11.61
C ARG A 54 17.95 -18.55 11.17
N PHE A 55 17.90 -17.47 10.38
CA PHE A 55 16.67 -16.93 9.82
C PHE A 55 15.91 -17.97 8.99
N TYR A 56 16.61 -18.68 8.08
CA TYR A 56 16.04 -19.76 7.30
C TYR A 56 15.48 -20.88 8.19
N GLN A 57 16.27 -21.35 9.15
CA GLN A 57 15.86 -22.40 10.08
C GLN A 57 14.64 -22.02 10.91
N THR A 58 14.53 -20.75 11.32
CA THR A 58 13.47 -20.24 12.19
C THR A 58 12.17 -19.96 11.44
N HIS A 59 12.25 -19.41 10.22
CA HIS A 59 11.08 -18.85 9.54
C HIS A 59 10.58 -19.66 8.34
N TYR A 60 11.36 -20.60 7.81
CA TYR A 60 10.96 -21.40 6.66
C TYR A 60 10.43 -22.76 7.09
N SER A 61 9.18 -23.06 6.73
CA SER A 61 8.49 -24.33 7.03
C SER A 61 7.45 -24.62 5.95
N ALA A 62 7.27 -25.90 5.60
CA ALA A 62 6.32 -26.29 4.56
C ALA A 62 4.88 -25.79 4.82
N ASN A 63 4.44 -25.79 6.08
CA ASN A 63 3.09 -25.30 6.41
C ASN A 63 2.89 -23.79 6.19
N MET A 64 3.97 -23.01 6.05
CA MET A 64 3.93 -21.59 5.77
C MET A 64 3.97 -21.28 4.26
N MET A 65 4.17 -22.31 3.43
CA MET A 65 4.38 -22.15 1.99
C MET A 65 3.10 -22.50 1.21
N LYS A 66 2.90 -21.83 0.09
CA LYS A 66 1.90 -22.16 -0.92
C LYS A 66 2.63 -22.33 -2.24
N LEU A 67 2.36 -23.44 -2.90
CA LEU A 67 3.04 -23.80 -4.15
C LEU A 67 2.02 -23.91 -5.27
N VAL A 68 2.34 -23.32 -6.40
CA VAL A 68 1.57 -23.43 -7.65
C VAL A 68 2.54 -23.85 -8.75
N LEU A 69 2.20 -24.91 -9.45
CA LEU A 69 2.96 -25.41 -10.61
C LEU A 69 2.07 -25.28 -11.86
N LEU A 70 2.65 -24.72 -12.90
CA LEU A 70 2.04 -24.63 -14.23
C LEU A 70 2.98 -25.25 -15.24
N GLY A 71 2.50 -26.23 -16.00
CA GLY A 71 3.24 -26.92 -17.05
C GLY A 71 2.32 -27.34 -18.17
N ILE A 72 2.89 -27.95 -19.20
CA ILE A 72 2.17 -28.55 -20.34
C ILE A 72 1.91 -30.04 -20.12
N GLU A 73 2.56 -30.63 -19.12
CA GLU A 73 2.45 -32.04 -18.78
C GLU A 73 1.11 -32.36 -18.14
N PRO A 74 0.64 -33.63 -18.23
CA PRO A 74 -0.53 -34.09 -17.49
C PRO A 74 -0.41 -33.85 -15.99
N LEU A 75 -1.53 -33.66 -15.30
CA LEU A 75 -1.56 -33.36 -13.86
C LEU A 75 -0.82 -34.38 -13.01
N ASP A 76 -0.95 -35.68 -13.32
CA ASP A 76 -0.26 -36.75 -12.59
C ASP A 76 1.26 -36.61 -12.67
N GLN A 77 1.79 -36.15 -13.81
CA GLN A 77 3.20 -35.90 -13.98
C GLN A 77 3.67 -34.65 -13.21
N LEU A 78 2.85 -33.60 -13.22
CA LEU A 78 3.12 -32.39 -12.42
C LEU A 78 3.11 -32.72 -10.93
N GLU A 79 2.18 -33.59 -10.46
CA GLU A 79 2.16 -34.06 -9.07
C GLU A 79 3.40 -34.84 -8.70
N GLN A 80 3.89 -35.72 -9.59
CA GLN A 80 5.15 -36.44 -9.38
C GLN A 80 6.35 -35.47 -9.26
N TYR A 81 6.37 -34.40 -10.06
CA TYR A 81 7.41 -33.36 -9.92
C TYR A 81 7.32 -32.65 -8.57
N LEU A 82 6.12 -32.30 -8.13
CA LEU A 82 5.91 -31.70 -6.80
C LEU A 82 6.41 -32.64 -5.69
N ALA A 83 6.02 -33.89 -5.72
CA ALA A 83 6.45 -34.89 -4.75
C ALA A 83 7.98 -35.06 -4.75
N LYS A 84 8.58 -35.18 -5.93
CA LYS A 84 10.03 -35.39 -6.08
C LYS A 84 10.88 -34.23 -5.55
N TYR A 85 10.47 -32.98 -5.82
CA TYR A 85 11.30 -31.80 -5.55
C TYR A 85 10.97 -31.09 -4.25
N PHE A 86 9.72 -31.17 -3.77
CA PHE A 86 9.26 -30.37 -2.64
C PHE A 86 8.88 -31.18 -1.39
N SER A 87 8.69 -32.50 -1.47
CA SER A 87 8.32 -33.33 -0.32
C SER A 87 9.36 -33.32 0.82
N LYS A 88 10.61 -32.97 0.54
CA LYS A 88 11.70 -32.90 1.52
C LYS A 88 11.69 -31.61 2.34
N ILE A 89 10.84 -30.63 2.01
CA ILE A 89 10.73 -29.40 2.81
C ILE A 89 10.05 -29.76 4.13
N VAL A 90 10.77 -29.53 5.21
CA VAL A 90 10.32 -29.93 6.56
C VAL A 90 9.14 -29.08 7.00
N ASN A 91 8.08 -29.72 7.46
CA ASN A 91 6.99 -29.06 8.17
C ASN A 91 7.35 -28.97 9.67
N LYS A 92 7.69 -27.76 10.11
CA LYS A 92 8.04 -27.46 11.52
C LYS A 92 6.83 -26.99 12.33
N GLN A 93 5.63 -26.96 11.75
CA GLN A 93 4.39 -26.50 12.38
C GLN A 93 4.51 -25.05 12.91
N LEU A 94 5.23 -24.19 12.19
CA LEU A 94 5.40 -22.80 12.57
C LEU A 94 4.06 -22.07 12.53
N LYS A 95 3.89 -21.12 13.46
CA LYS A 95 2.77 -20.18 13.47
C LYS A 95 3.22 -18.88 12.78
N THR A 96 2.30 -18.29 12.02
CA THR A 96 2.55 -16.96 11.43
C THR A 96 2.78 -15.94 12.54
N GLU A 97 3.93 -15.33 12.55
CA GLU A 97 4.24 -14.24 13.45
C GLU A 97 3.42 -13.00 13.05
N LYS A 98 2.60 -12.50 13.95
CA LYS A 98 1.73 -11.35 13.71
C LYS A 98 2.45 -10.08 14.14
N ILE A 99 2.70 -9.18 13.21
CA ILE A 99 3.16 -7.83 13.53
C ILE A 99 1.94 -7.01 13.93
N THR A 100 1.79 -6.77 15.24
CA THR A 100 0.67 -6.01 15.82
C THR A 100 0.98 -4.52 15.95
N GLU A 101 2.26 -4.15 15.92
CA GLU A 101 2.67 -2.76 16.00
C GLU A 101 2.12 -1.95 14.81
N PRO A 102 1.45 -0.82 15.05
CA PRO A 102 0.94 0.00 13.95
C PRO A 102 2.07 0.65 13.15
N LEU A 103 1.89 0.80 11.84
CA LEU A 103 2.85 1.49 10.97
C LEU A 103 3.11 2.93 11.39
N ILE A 104 2.06 3.62 11.86
CA ILE A 104 2.12 5.00 12.35
C ILE A 104 1.60 5.01 13.79
N ASN A 105 2.42 5.44 14.74
CA ASN A 105 2.04 5.66 16.14
C ASN A 105 2.28 7.11 16.60
N ALA A 106 2.70 7.98 15.70
CA ALA A 106 2.89 9.40 15.99
C ALA A 106 1.57 10.10 16.25
N LYS A 107 1.62 11.22 16.96
CA LYS A 107 0.46 12.12 17.13
C LYS A 107 0.04 12.66 15.75
N LEU A 108 -1.21 12.46 15.40
CA LEU A 108 -1.85 12.97 14.18
C LEU A 108 -2.76 14.16 14.54
N PRO A 109 -3.09 15.03 13.59
CA PRO A 109 -2.55 15.07 12.22
C PRO A 109 -1.13 15.64 12.15
N ARG A 110 -0.34 15.22 11.17
CA ARG A 110 1.01 15.75 10.93
C ARG A 110 1.32 15.92 9.45
N LEU A 111 2.18 16.87 9.13
CA LEU A 111 2.72 17.10 7.80
C LEU A 111 4.18 16.66 7.74
N ILE A 112 4.53 15.83 6.76
CA ILE A 112 5.89 15.50 6.39
C ILE A 112 6.19 16.18 5.06
N SER A 113 7.14 17.10 5.03
CA SER A 113 7.62 17.76 3.82
C SER A 113 8.87 17.07 3.33
N VAL A 114 8.92 16.65 2.06
CA VAL A 114 10.05 15.91 1.48
C VAL A 114 10.55 16.62 0.24
N LYS A 115 11.87 16.88 0.19
CA LYS A 115 12.50 17.53 -0.96
C LYS A 115 13.03 16.47 -1.94
N PRO A 116 12.47 16.35 -3.15
CA PRO A 116 12.95 15.42 -4.17
C PRO A 116 14.19 15.95 -4.88
N ILE A 117 14.88 15.08 -5.62
CA ILE A 117 15.98 15.47 -6.53
C ILE A 117 15.40 15.97 -7.87
N LYS A 118 14.39 15.27 -8.39
CA LYS A 118 13.74 15.62 -9.66
C LYS A 118 12.56 16.56 -9.41
N GLN A 119 12.01 17.12 -10.47
CA GLN A 119 10.81 17.96 -10.41
C GLN A 119 9.55 17.12 -10.15
N VAL A 120 9.46 16.55 -8.96
CA VAL A 120 8.30 15.76 -8.50
C VAL A 120 7.48 16.63 -7.56
N ARG A 121 6.19 16.79 -7.88
CA ARG A 121 5.22 17.50 -7.02
C ARG A 121 4.07 16.58 -6.73
N ARG A 122 3.95 16.14 -5.50
CA ARG A 122 2.92 15.19 -5.08
C ARG A 122 2.48 15.45 -3.65
N LEU A 123 1.19 15.29 -3.45
CA LEU A 123 0.58 15.23 -2.13
C LEU A 123 0.14 13.79 -1.88
N LYS A 124 0.46 13.24 -0.71
CA LYS A 124 -0.03 11.94 -0.26
C LYS A 124 -0.76 12.14 1.06
N VAL A 125 -1.99 11.69 1.10
CA VAL A 125 -2.82 11.70 2.32
C VAL A 125 -2.99 10.25 2.75
N MET A 126 -2.58 9.94 3.97
CA MET A 126 -2.54 8.57 4.47
C MET A 126 -3.35 8.46 5.75
N PHE A 127 -4.23 7.47 5.79
CA PHE A 127 -5.08 7.17 6.93
C PHE A 127 -4.85 5.73 7.40
N LYS A 128 -4.80 5.53 8.70
CA LYS A 128 -4.81 4.19 9.27
C LYS A 128 -6.24 3.68 9.30
N ILE A 129 -6.51 2.57 8.61
CA ILE A 129 -7.81 1.89 8.61
C ILE A 129 -7.67 0.45 9.14
N PRO A 130 -8.75 -0.20 9.62
CA PRO A 130 -8.74 -1.62 9.94
C PRO A 130 -8.33 -2.47 8.74
N SER A 131 -7.77 -3.65 9.01
CA SER A 131 -7.43 -4.61 7.97
C SER A 131 -8.65 -4.97 7.12
N GLN A 132 -8.48 -4.99 5.82
CA GLN A 132 -9.53 -5.35 4.86
C GLN A 132 -9.45 -6.83 4.44
N THR A 133 -8.52 -7.59 5.01
CA THR A 133 -8.35 -9.01 4.69
C THR A 133 -9.62 -9.84 4.97
N PRO A 134 -10.37 -9.63 6.08
CA PRO A 134 -11.62 -10.35 6.30
C PRO A 134 -12.76 -10.00 5.31
N HIS A 135 -12.58 -8.93 4.54
CA HIS A 135 -13.63 -8.35 3.68
C HIS A 135 -13.27 -8.41 2.19
N LEU A 136 -12.31 -9.26 1.80
CA LEU A 136 -11.78 -9.32 0.42
C LEU A 136 -12.86 -9.60 -0.64
N LYS A 137 -13.89 -10.37 -0.32
CA LYS A 137 -14.99 -10.68 -1.24
C LYS A 137 -16.13 -9.65 -1.23
N TYR A 138 -16.22 -8.80 -0.21
CA TYR A 138 -17.22 -7.72 -0.12
C TYR A 138 -16.77 -6.42 -0.79
N LYS A 139 -15.48 -6.24 -1.04
CA LYS A 139 -14.88 -5.11 -1.76
C LYS A 139 -15.22 -3.69 -1.25
N PRO A 140 -15.45 -3.43 0.06
CA PRO A 140 -15.88 -2.10 0.51
C PRO A 140 -14.85 -1.02 0.17
N ARG A 141 -13.57 -1.35 0.32
CA ARG A 141 -12.47 -0.45 -0.02
C ARG A 141 -12.42 -0.11 -1.51
N GLN A 142 -12.70 -1.07 -2.39
CA GLN A 142 -12.69 -0.86 -3.83
C GLN A 142 -13.75 0.15 -4.26
N VAL A 143 -14.95 0.08 -3.67
CA VAL A 143 -16.01 1.07 -3.93
C VAL A 143 -15.57 2.47 -3.51
N ILE A 144 -15.06 2.62 -2.29
CA ILE A 144 -14.58 3.94 -1.81
C ILE A 144 -13.42 4.45 -2.67
N SER A 145 -12.48 3.56 -3.05
CA SER A 145 -11.35 3.95 -3.90
C SER A 145 -11.79 4.35 -5.30
N SER A 146 -12.78 3.67 -5.87
CA SER A 146 -13.35 4.03 -7.18
C SER A 146 -14.05 5.40 -7.14
N LEU A 147 -14.83 5.66 -6.08
CA LEU A 147 -15.52 6.95 -5.92
C LEU A 147 -14.55 8.12 -5.75
N ILE A 148 -13.53 7.98 -4.89
CA ILE A 148 -12.54 9.05 -4.66
C ILE A 148 -11.64 9.22 -5.89
N GLY A 149 -11.30 8.11 -6.58
CA GLY A 149 -10.42 8.09 -7.73
C GLY A 149 -11.12 8.30 -9.07
N ASP A 150 -12.41 8.63 -9.08
CA ASP A 150 -13.17 8.88 -10.30
C ASP A 150 -12.57 10.04 -11.10
N GLU A 151 -12.51 9.88 -12.41
CA GLU A 151 -11.96 10.88 -13.35
C GLU A 151 -13.04 11.56 -14.20
N GLY A 152 -14.28 11.10 -14.09
CA GLY A 152 -15.42 11.60 -14.88
C GLY A 152 -15.85 13.03 -14.50
N PRO A 153 -16.77 13.62 -15.27
CA PRO A 153 -17.38 14.93 -14.95
C PRO A 153 -18.03 14.90 -13.57
N GLY A 154 -17.79 15.94 -12.76
CA GLY A 154 -18.31 16.04 -11.39
C GLY A 154 -17.47 15.34 -10.33
N SER A 155 -16.40 14.62 -10.72
CA SER A 155 -15.46 14.03 -9.78
C SER A 155 -14.55 15.06 -9.11
N LEU A 156 -13.93 14.67 -7.99
CA LEU A 156 -12.90 15.47 -7.32
C LEU A 156 -11.75 15.83 -8.27
N LEU A 157 -11.27 14.86 -9.04
CA LEU A 157 -10.18 15.07 -9.98
C LEU A 157 -10.56 16.08 -11.07
N SER A 158 -11.76 15.95 -11.65
CA SER A 158 -12.26 16.88 -12.67
C SER A 158 -12.31 18.32 -12.14
N TYR A 159 -12.84 18.52 -10.93
CA TYR A 159 -12.87 19.84 -10.29
C TYR A 159 -11.46 20.39 -10.04
N LEU A 160 -10.57 19.63 -9.44
CA LEU A 160 -9.21 20.09 -9.12
C LEU A 160 -8.37 20.38 -10.39
N LYS A 161 -8.61 19.63 -11.49
CA LYS A 161 -8.00 19.90 -12.80
C LYS A 161 -8.52 21.21 -13.40
N SER A 162 -9.81 21.50 -13.26
CA SER A 162 -10.38 22.77 -13.77
C SER A 162 -9.82 24.01 -13.07
N GLN A 163 -9.37 23.85 -11.81
CA GLN A 163 -8.65 24.90 -11.07
C GLN A 163 -7.16 25.01 -11.47
N GLY A 164 -6.64 24.11 -12.30
CA GLY A 164 -5.24 24.08 -12.69
C GLY A 164 -4.27 23.66 -11.58
N TRP A 165 -4.76 22.98 -10.52
CA TRP A 165 -3.95 22.63 -9.35
C TRP A 165 -3.34 21.25 -9.44
N VAL A 166 -3.99 20.30 -10.12
CA VAL A 166 -3.56 18.89 -10.12
C VAL A 166 -3.41 18.32 -11.52
N THR A 167 -2.59 17.27 -11.62
CA THR A 167 -2.33 16.51 -12.85
C THR A 167 -2.99 15.14 -12.84
N GLY A 168 -3.28 14.60 -11.64
CA GLY A 168 -3.90 13.28 -11.48
C GLY A 168 -4.19 12.99 -10.02
N LEU A 169 -5.05 12.00 -9.79
CA LEU A 169 -5.43 11.52 -8.47
C LEU A 169 -5.46 9.99 -8.48
N THR A 170 -5.01 9.39 -7.39
CA THR A 170 -5.10 7.94 -7.15
C THR A 170 -5.65 7.71 -5.75
N SER A 171 -6.44 6.66 -5.58
CA SER A 171 -7.00 6.29 -4.29
C SER A 171 -6.92 4.78 -4.09
N GLY A 172 -6.54 4.32 -2.91
CA GLY A 172 -6.45 2.89 -2.64
C GLY A 172 -5.73 2.53 -1.36
N THR A 173 -5.34 1.25 -1.26
CA THR A 173 -4.55 0.79 -0.13
C THR A 173 -3.07 0.90 -0.46
N GLY A 174 -2.35 1.55 0.42
CA GLY A 174 -0.91 1.49 0.48
C GLY A 174 -0.43 0.20 1.19
N MET A 175 0.34 0.37 2.25
CA MET A 175 0.88 -0.74 3.04
C MET A 175 -0.18 -1.44 3.89
N LYS A 176 0.00 -2.76 4.07
CA LYS A 176 -0.86 -3.60 4.91
C LYS A 176 -0.02 -4.27 5.99
N THR A 177 -0.59 -4.38 7.18
CA THR A 177 -0.17 -5.28 8.26
C THR A 177 -1.27 -6.29 8.54
N HIS A 178 -1.10 -7.14 9.54
CA HIS A 178 -2.14 -8.09 9.91
C HIS A 178 -3.46 -7.40 10.31
N ASP A 179 -3.39 -6.41 11.19
CA ASP A 179 -4.58 -5.80 11.82
C ASP A 179 -4.98 -4.46 11.19
N HIS A 180 -4.10 -3.85 10.41
CA HIS A 180 -4.30 -2.51 9.87
C HIS A 180 -3.85 -2.41 8.41
N ALA A 181 -4.36 -1.38 7.73
CA ALA A 181 -3.85 -0.96 6.44
C ALA A 181 -3.72 0.57 6.41
N LEU A 182 -2.90 1.08 5.51
CA LEU A 182 -2.89 2.50 5.18
C LEU A 182 -3.78 2.70 3.95
N TYR A 183 -4.81 3.52 4.10
CA TYR A 183 -5.55 4.05 2.97
C TYR A 183 -4.81 5.29 2.47
N GLU A 184 -4.49 5.32 1.20
CA GLU A 184 -3.68 6.39 0.60
C GLU A 184 -4.45 7.08 -0.52
N ILE A 185 -4.49 8.41 -0.49
CA ILE A 185 -4.92 9.27 -1.59
C ILE A 185 -3.67 9.99 -2.08
N GLY A 186 -3.28 9.74 -3.33
CA GLY A 186 -2.12 10.35 -3.96
C GLY A 186 -2.56 11.38 -5.01
N ILE A 187 -2.10 12.62 -4.91
CA ILE A 187 -2.46 13.72 -5.79
C ILE A 187 -1.20 14.26 -6.45
N GLY A 188 -1.15 14.18 -7.78
CA GLY A 188 -0.12 14.84 -8.58
C GLY A 188 -0.39 16.35 -8.65
N LEU A 189 0.58 17.17 -8.25
CA LEU A 189 0.41 18.63 -8.20
C LEU A 189 1.03 19.31 -9.43
N THR A 190 0.40 20.36 -9.90
CA THR A 190 1.04 21.34 -10.79
C THR A 190 1.97 22.24 -9.98
N LYS A 191 2.78 23.09 -10.66
CA LYS A 191 3.57 24.10 -9.97
C LYS A 191 2.69 25.06 -9.14
N ASN A 192 1.52 25.42 -9.69
CA ASN A 192 0.54 26.26 -9.00
C ASN A 192 -0.12 25.49 -7.83
N GLY A 193 -0.43 24.22 -8.02
CA GLY A 193 -1.07 23.39 -7.01
C GLY A 193 -0.27 23.25 -5.71
N VAL A 194 1.05 23.38 -5.74
CA VAL A 194 1.87 23.40 -4.53
C VAL A 194 1.49 24.56 -3.58
N ASN A 195 1.01 25.67 -4.14
CA ASN A 195 0.58 26.84 -3.36
C ASN A 195 -0.89 26.73 -2.88
N HIS A 196 -1.64 25.76 -3.40
CA HIS A 196 -3.07 25.54 -3.12
C HIS A 196 -3.34 24.25 -2.34
N VAL A 197 -2.36 23.75 -1.56
CA VAL A 197 -2.52 22.52 -0.78
C VAL A 197 -3.75 22.60 0.14
N ASN A 198 -3.99 23.74 0.80
CA ASN A 198 -5.14 23.88 1.70
C ASN A 198 -6.47 23.79 0.95
N ASP A 199 -6.58 24.41 -0.22
CA ASP A 199 -7.81 24.41 -1.04
C ASP A 199 -8.07 23.00 -1.63
N ILE A 200 -7.00 22.28 -2.00
CA ILE A 200 -7.07 20.88 -2.46
C ILE A 200 -7.55 19.97 -1.33
N MET A 201 -7.03 20.15 -0.11
CA MET A 201 -7.41 19.33 1.05
C MET A 201 -8.86 19.59 1.46
N GLU A 202 -9.29 20.86 1.50
CA GLU A 202 -10.68 21.25 1.77
C GLU A 202 -11.64 20.61 0.75
N SER A 203 -11.32 20.72 -0.55
CA SER A 203 -12.12 20.08 -1.61
C SER A 203 -12.18 18.57 -1.48
N MET A 204 -11.04 17.92 -1.12
CA MET A 204 -10.96 16.49 -0.93
C MET A 204 -11.83 16.02 0.24
N PHE A 205 -11.78 16.70 1.39
CA PHE A 205 -12.60 16.30 2.54
C PHE A 205 -14.07 16.61 2.32
N SER A 206 -14.40 17.73 1.67
CA SER A 206 -15.79 18.02 1.25
C SER A 206 -16.33 16.91 0.33
N TYR A 207 -15.53 16.42 -0.60
CA TYR A 207 -15.92 15.32 -1.48
C TYR A 207 -16.07 13.99 -0.72
N ILE A 208 -15.19 13.69 0.24
CA ILE A 208 -15.32 12.50 1.11
C ILE A 208 -16.62 12.59 1.94
N ASN A 209 -16.97 13.78 2.45
CA ASN A 209 -18.23 14.01 3.17
C ASN A 209 -19.46 13.78 2.27
N LEU A 210 -19.41 14.18 0.99
CA LEU A 210 -20.46 13.86 0.02
C LEU A 210 -20.61 12.36 -0.20
N ILE A 211 -19.49 11.63 -0.35
CA ILE A 211 -19.50 10.17 -0.46
C ILE A 211 -20.11 9.54 0.80
N GLN A 212 -19.77 10.03 1.98
CA GLN A 212 -20.29 9.52 3.25
C GLN A 212 -21.79 9.77 3.39
N ALA A 213 -22.30 10.89 2.90
CA ALA A 213 -23.72 11.24 2.91
C ALA A 213 -24.54 10.40 1.92
N ASP A 214 -23.96 9.91 0.84
CA ASP A 214 -24.65 9.08 -0.15
C ASP A 214 -24.94 7.67 0.41
N GLN A 215 -26.18 7.42 0.79
CA GLN A 215 -26.63 6.11 1.29
C GLN A 215 -26.92 5.11 0.17
N ASN A 216 -26.88 5.51 -1.11
CA ASN A 216 -27.19 4.66 -2.27
C ASN A 216 -25.92 4.24 -3.05
N ARG A 217 -24.79 4.02 -2.35
CA ARG A 217 -23.55 3.56 -2.96
C ARG A 217 -23.62 2.15 -3.54
N GLN A 218 -24.68 1.40 -3.21
CA GLN A 218 -24.92 0.06 -3.79
C GLN A 218 -24.97 0.07 -5.31
N ARG A 219 -25.37 1.17 -5.96
CA ARG A 219 -25.36 1.30 -7.42
C ARG A 219 -23.96 1.13 -8.01
N TYR A 220 -22.95 1.76 -7.41
CA TYR A 220 -21.53 1.65 -7.82
C TYR A 220 -21.01 0.23 -7.60
N TYR A 221 -21.31 -0.37 -6.44
CA TYR A 221 -20.95 -1.75 -6.17
C TYR A 221 -21.50 -2.70 -7.25
N ARG A 222 -22.78 -2.55 -7.65
CA ARG A 222 -23.41 -3.39 -8.69
C ARG A 222 -22.74 -3.20 -10.05
N GLU A 223 -22.40 -1.97 -10.39
CA GLU A 223 -21.67 -1.67 -11.64
C GLU A 223 -20.29 -2.32 -11.64
N MET A 224 -19.52 -2.12 -10.58
CA MET A 224 -18.20 -2.75 -10.42
C MET A 224 -18.28 -4.27 -10.44
N ALA A 225 -19.30 -4.87 -9.85
CA ALA A 225 -19.49 -6.30 -9.87
C ALA A 225 -19.76 -6.82 -11.31
N LYS A 226 -20.57 -6.08 -12.11
CA LYS A 226 -20.80 -6.42 -13.52
C LYS A 226 -19.52 -6.29 -14.34
N LEU A 227 -18.76 -5.22 -14.18
CA LEU A 227 -17.49 -5.04 -14.87
C LEU A 227 -16.50 -6.15 -14.50
N ALA A 228 -16.39 -6.49 -13.22
CA ALA A 228 -15.54 -7.56 -12.75
C ALA A 228 -15.92 -8.93 -13.33
N ALA A 229 -17.20 -9.20 -13.51
CA ALA A 229 -17.67 -10.43 -14.16
C ALA A 229 -17.26 -10.49 -15.63
N VAL A 230 -17.36 -9.38 -16.36
CA VAL A 230 -16.89 -9.27 -17.75
C VAL A 230 -15.38 -9.43 -17.82
N GLU A 231 -14.62 -8.75 -16.96
CA GLU A 231 -13.16 -8.88 -16.90
C GLU A 231 -12.73 -10.32 -16.59
N PHE A 232 -13.46 -11.03 -15.72
CA PHE A 232 -13.17 -12.44 -15.43
C PHE A 232 -13.39 -13.31 -16.65
N GLN A 233 -14.46 -13.08 -17.41
CA GLN A 233 -14.79 -13.87 -18.59
C GLN A 233 -13.82 -13.64 -19.75
N PHE A 234 -13.33 -12.42 -19.92
CA PHE A 234 -12.49 -12.00 -21.04
C PHE A 234 -11.05 -11.70 -20.65
N GLN A 235 -10.54 -12.37 -19.60
CA GLN A 235 -9.15 -12.21 -19.19
C GLN A 235 -8.18 -12.57 -20.32
N GLU A 236 -7.24 -11.69 -20.58
CA GLU A 236 -6.09 -12.02 -21.41
C GLU A 236 -5.14 -12.99 -20.70
N LYS A 237 -4.47 -13.81 -21.50
CA LYS A 237 -3.40 -14.69 -20.99
C LYS A 237 -2.26 -13.83 -20.51
N THR A 238 -1.88 -14.02 -19.26
CA THR A 238 -0.69 -13.41 -18.66
C THR A 238 0.51 -14.34 -18.78
N GLU A 239 1.71 -13.78 -18.74
CA GLU A 239 2.94 -14.56 -18.66
C GLU A 239 2.86 -15.60 -17.52
N PRO A 240 3.23 -16.87 -17.76
CA PRO A 240 3.08 -17.96 -16.80
C PRO A 240 3.65 -17.66 -15.41
N ILE A 241 4.81 -16.98 -15.35
CA ILE A 241 5.45 -16.62 -14.07
C ILE A 241 4.61 -15.67 -13.23
N TRP A 242 3.92 -14.71 -13.85
CA TRP A 242 3.04 -13.80 -13.13
C TRP A 242 1.74 -14.46 -12.70
N TYR A 243 1.25 -15.38 -13.54
CA TYR A 243 0.03 -16.15 -13.23
C TYR A 243 0.23 -17.02 -11.98
N VAL A 244 1.30 -17.85 -11.94
CA VAL A 244 1.57 -18.71 -10.77
C VAL A 244 1.88 -17.91 -9.51
N LYS A 245 2.62 -16.80 -9.62
CA LYS A 245 2.85 -15.90 -8.49
C LYS A 245 1.56 -15.31 -7.92
N LYS A 246 0.64 -14.88 -8.79
CA LYS A 246 -0.67 -14.36 -8.39
C LYS A 246 -1.48 -15.42 -7.64
N LEU A 247 -1.55 -16.64 -8.17
CA LEU A 247 -2.27 -17.74 -7.54
C LEU A 247 -1.66 -18.14 -6.20
N ALA A 248 -0.33 -18.29 -6.12
CA ALA A 248 0.37 -18.58 -4.86
C ALA A 248 0.13 -17.49 -3.80
N SER A 249 0.08 -16.22 -4.21
CA SER A 249 -0.25 -15.10 -3.31
C SER A 249 -1.71 -15.14 -2.86
N ASN A 250 -2.64 -15.48 -3.74
CA ASN A 250 -4.05 -15.61 -3.39
C ASN A 250 -4.29 -16.77 -2.41
N LEU A 251 -3.59 -17.89 -2.56
CA LEU A 251 -3.64 -19.03 -1.64
C LEU A 251 -3.18 -18.72 -0.22
N GLN A 252 -2.46 -17.60 0.00
CA GLN A 252 -2.15 -17.11 1.34
C GLN A 252 -3.32 -16.35 1.98
N LEU A 253 -4.33 -15.98 1.21
CA LEU A 253 -5.43 -15.11 1.63
C LEU A 253 -6.78 -15.81 1.67
N VAL A 254 -6.98 -16.83 0.82
CA VAL A 254 -8.24 -17.55 0.65
C VAL A 254 -8.01 -19.04 0.41
N ASP A 255 -9.07 -19.83 0.55
CA ASP A 255 -9.07 -21.26 0.24
C ASP A 255 -8.94 -21.52 -1.27
N VAL A 256 -8.62 -22.77 -1.64
CA VAL A 256 -8.32 -23.16 -3.01
C VAL A 256 -9.51 -22.92 -3.96
N GLU A 257 -10.72 -23.06 -3.49
CA GLU A 257 -11.95 -22.84 -4.25
C GLU A 257 -12.10 -21.40 -4.74
N ASP A 258 -11.58 -20.45 -3.99
CA ASP A 258 -11.68 -19.02 -4.28
C ASP A 258 -10.45 -18.44 -4.99
N VAL A 259 -9.39 -19.23 -5.14
CA VAL A 259 -8.06 -18.72 -5.58
C VAL A 259 -8.11 -18.07 -6.96
N LEU A 260 -8.93 -18.58 -7.87
CA LEU A 260 -9.08 -18.05 -9.23
C LEU A 260 -9.97 -16.83 -9.28
N THR A 261 -11.02 -16.79 -8.45
CA THR A 261 -12.09 -15.78 -8.55
C THR A 261 -11.88 -14.57 -7.62
N LEU A 262 -11.01 -14.68 -6.61
CA LEU A 262 -10.81 -13.64 -5.58
C LEU A 262 -10.70 -12.21 -6.11
N PRO A 263 -9.94 -11.90 -7.18
CA PRO A 263 -9.82 -10.52 -7.67
C PRO A 263 -11.17 -9.95 -8.16
N TRP A 264 -12.05 -10.80 -8.69
CA TRP A 264 -13.32 -10.43 -9.31
C TRP A 264 -14.54 -10.79 -8.46
N ALA A 265 -14.37 -11.41 -7.27
CA ALA A 265 -15.47 -11.77 -6.40
C ALA A 265 -16.13 -10.53 -5.77
N TYR A 266 -17.44 -10.40 -5.96
CA TYR A 266 -18.33 -9.41 -5.35
C TYR A 266 -19.55 -10.17 -4.78
N GLU A 267 -19.44 -10.69 -3.55
CA GLU A 267 -20.47 -11.56 -2.96
C GLU A 267 -21.73 -10.80 -2.57
N LYS A 268 -21.56 -9.76 -1.75
CA LYS A 268 -22.68 -9.00 -1.19
C LYS A 268 -22.28 -7.58 -0.87
N TYR A 269 -23.13 -6.63 -1.20
CA TYR A 269 -22.97 -5.25 -0.79
C TYR A 269 -23.08 -5.10 0.74
N ARG A 270 -22.17 -4.34 1.33
CA ARG A 270 -22.06 -4.09 2.77
C ARG A 270 -21.75 -2.61 3.03
N LEU A 271 -22.83 -1.80 3.16
CA LEU A 271 -22.75 -0.37 3.48
C LEU A 271 -22.02 -0.10 4.81
N ASP A 272 -22.25 -0.95 5.79
CA ASP A 272 -21.61 -0.88 7.11
C ASP A 272 -20.08 -0.98 7.03
N LEU A 273 -19.55 -1.83 6.14
CA LEU A 273 -18.10 -1.96 5.92
C LEU A 273 -17.51 -0.74 5.23
N GLU A 274 -18.24 -0.11 4.30
CA GLU A 274 -17.83 1.14 3.68
C GLU A 274 -17.80 2.28 4.69
N ASN A 275 -18.84 2.42 5.50
CA ASN A 275 -18.92 3.43 6.56
C ASN A 275 -17.82 3.21 7.61
N ASN A 276 -17.45 1.96 7.89
CA ASN A 276 -16.32 1.65 8.76
C ASN A 276 -14.97 2.15 8.20
N ILE A 277 -14.80 2.23 6.88
CA ILE A 277 -13.61 2.84 6.28
C ILE A 277 -13.72 4.38 6.35
N LEU A 278 -14.84 4.94 5.89
CA LEU A 278 -15.04 6.39 5.76
C LEU A 278 -14.86 7.13 7.09
N GLN A 279 -15.25 6.55 8.23
CA GLN A 279 -15.07 7.17 9.55
C GLN A 279 -13.62 7.48 9.91
N TYR A 280 -12.64 6.82 9.28
CA TYR A 280 -11.21 7.07 9.47
C TYR A 280 -10.64 8.09 8.48
N LEU A 281 -11.37 8.43 7.40
CA LEU A 281 -10.90 9.37 6.39
C LEU A 281 -11.23 10.83 6.78
N LYS A 282 -10.71 11.25 7.93
CA LYS A 282 -10.94 12.57 8.51
C LYS A 282 -9.63 13.33 8.71
N PRO A 283 -9.67 14.68 8.70
CA PRO A 283 -8.48 15.50 8.86
C PRO A 283 -7.65 15.17 10.10
N GLU A 284 -8.29 14.87 11.23
CA GLU A 284 -7.61 14.56 12.51
C GLU A 284 -6.82 13.24 12.50
N PHE A 285 -7.13 12.31 11.60
CA PHE A 285 -6.50 10.98 11.55
C PHE A 285 -5.44 10.83 10.46
N MET A 286 -5.14 11.90 9.73
CA MET A 286 -4.25 11.80 8.58
C MET A 286 -2.78 12.05 8.88
N GLN A 287 -1.94 11.39 8.11
CA GLN A 287 -0.57 11.82 7.84
C GLN A 287 -0.52 12.39 6.43
N LEU A 288 -0.14 13.67 6.33
CA LEU A 288 0.02 14.36 5.06
C LEU A 288 1.49 14.36 4.68
N VAL A 289 1.81 14.03 3.43
CA VAL A 289 3.17 14.08 2.89
C VAL A 289 3.17 14.98 1.65
N LEU A 290 3.85 16.13 1.76
CA LEU A 290 4.05 17.06 0.65
C LEU A 290 5.45 16.87 0.07
N ILE A 291 5.53 16.50 -1.20
CA ILE A 291 6.75 16.31 -1.96
C ILE A 291 6.83 17.43 -2.99
N ALA A 292 7.79 18.32 -2.85
CA ALA A 292 8.04 19.40 -3.81
C ALA A 292 9.45 19.99 -3.61
N GLU A 293 9.99 20.61 -4.65
CA GLU A 293 11.32 21.23 -4.61
C GLU A 293 11.39 22.44 -3.67
N THR A 294 10.24 23.10 -3.47
CA THR A 294 10.14 24.37 -2.73
C THR A 294 9.89 24.20 -1.24
N VAL A 295 9.73 22.96 -0.75
CA VAL A 295 9.48 22.73 0.69
C VAL A 295 10.70 23.07 1.54
N LYS A 296 10.45 23.62 2.72
CA LYS A 296 11.48 23.84 3.73
C LYS A 296 11.72 22.54 4.50
N THR A 297 12.98 22.20 4.73
CA THR A 297 13.42 20.99 5.39
C THR A 297 14.47 21.29 6.45
N ASN A 298 14.53 20.51 7.52
CA ASN A 298 15.48 20.66 8.62
C ASN A 298 16.05 19.33 9.13
N LEU A 299 15.63 18.21 8.52
CA LEU A 299 16.07 16.86 8.83
C LEU A 299 16.65 16.21 7.59
N LYS A 300 17.44 15.16 7.77
CA LYS A 300 18.06 14.40 6.70
C LYS A 300 18.01 12.92 7.03
N GLU A 301 17.39 12.13 6.16
CA GLU A 301 17.28 10.70 6.32
C GLU A 301 18.65 10.02 6.13
N LYS A 302 18.92 8.99 6.94
CA LYS A 302 20.24 8.38 7.12
C LYS A 302 20.85 7.77 5.83
N TRP A 303 20.07 7.06 5.03
CA TRP A 303 20.60 6.17 3.99
C TRP A 303 20.73 6.86 2.63
N TYR A 304 19.69 7.58 2.21
CA TYR A 304 19.63 8.30 0.93
C TYR A 304 19.93 9.80 1.08
N GLN A 305 20.15 10.27 2.31
CA GLN A 305 20.37 11.68 2.61
C GLN A 305 19.23 12.57 2.08
N THR A 306 18.00 12.05 2.15
CA THR A 306 16.81 12.78 1.71
C THR A 306 16.47 13.86 2.72
N GLU A 307 16.36 15.08 2.25
CA GLU A 307 15.97 16.22 3.09
C GLU A 307 14.45 16.19 3.35
N TYR A 308 14.05 16.36 4.61
CA TYR A 308 12.64 16.37 5.00
C TYR A 308 12.41 17.23 6.27
N ALA A 309 11.14 17.47 6.57
CA ALA A 309 10.71 18.08 7.83
C ALA A 309 9.42 17.41 8.32
N ILE A 310 9.20 17.44 9.64
CA ILE A 310 7.95 17.01 10.27
C ILE A 310 7.37 18.21 11.01
N ASN A 311 6.13 18.56 10.68
CA ASN A 311 5.44 19.70 11.26
C ASN A 311 4.07 19.29 11.80
N LYS A 312 3.64 19.90 12.90
CA LYS A 312 2.22 19.87 13.30
C LYS A 312 1.43 20.71 12.30
N ILE A 313 0.22 20.26 11.94
CA ILE A 313 -0.72 21.05 11.18
C ILE A 313 -1.50 21.95 12.16
N ASP A 314 -1.68 23.22 11.82
CA ASP A 314 -2.41 24.17 12.64
C ASP A 314 -3.86 23.73 12.83
N ASP A 315 -4.35 23.82 14.06
CA ASP A 315 -5.72 23.40 14.41
C ASP A 315 -6.78 24.21 13.64
N LYS A 316 -6.50 25.49 13.28
CA LYS A 316 -7.35 26.30 12.41
C LYS A 316 -7.44 25.73 10.99
N VAL A 317 -6.35 25.20 10.48
CA VAL A 317 -6.31 24.55 9.16
C VAL A 317 -7.11 23.25 9.19
N ILE A 318 -6.97 22.45 10.26
CA ILE A 318 -7.78 21.24 10.45
C ILE A 318 -9.28 21.58 10.53
N TYR A 319 -9.63 22.63 11.26
CA TYR A 319 -11.03 23.09 11.34
C TYR A 319 -11.60 23.51 9.97
N ARG A 320 -10.79 24.15 9.12
CA ARG A 320 -11.18 24.51 7.75
C ARG A 320 -11.48 23.28 6.88
N TRP A 321 -10.78 22.17 7.11
CA TRP A 321 -10.91 20.96 6.31
C TRP A 321 -12.04 20.02 6.78
N ASN A 322 -12.59 20.23 7.98
CA ASN A 322 -13.76 19.52 8.51
C ASN A 322 -15.08 20.12 7.98
#